data_be15c5021770c9ac9611a3c42b555251
#
_entry.id   be15c5021770c9ac9611a3c42b555251
#
_cell.length_a   1.000
_cell.length_b   1.000
_cell.length_c   1.000
_cell.angle_alpha   90.00
_cell.angle_beta   90.00
_cell.angle_gamma   90.00
#
_symmetry.space_group_name_H-M   'P 1'
#
loop_
_entity.id
_entity.type
_entity.pdbx_description
1 polymer ?
#
loop_
_entity_poly.entity_id
_entity_poly.type
_entity_poly.pdbx_seq_one_letter_code
_entity_poly.pdbx_strand_id
1 'polypeptide(L)'
;MGAWDELDTNVNVIVDTSQLDALIDLLGDNPVFKPAVDIAEKFKKGIQEGSKEGASKIADRVKSLQELMIAGNGSIFNGDLLKSIEIGEEGDYSYVVGTNIEHFYPLCVEKGRGEVKPINAPFLQWQNLDGSWVRTHYSRPAKPRPFVKPAYETIKSEAIGIVKEEIYDATIGWNNS
;
A
#
# COMPACT_ATOMS: atom_id res chain seq x y z
N MET A 1 -2.20 1.16 19.14
CA MET A 1 -1.52 0.61 17.98
C MET A 1 -1.43 -0.88 18.20
N GLY A 2 -2.15 -1.65 17.41
CA GLY A 2 -2.14 -3.10 17.48
C GLY A 2 -0.92 -3.68 16.75
N ALA A 3 -0.56 -4.94 17.05
CA ALA A 3 0.56 -5.61 16.36
C ALA A 3 0.34 -5.77 14.84
N TRP A 4 -0.85 -5.50 14.36
CA TRP A 4 -1.28 -5.57 12.96
C TRP A 4 -0.92 -4.33 12.16
N ASP A 5 -0.88 -3.14 12.77
CA ASP A 5 -0.53 -1.87 12.14
C ASP A 5 0.90 -1.91 11.55
N GLU A 6 1.74 -2.86 11.99
CA GLU A 6 3.11 -3.03 11.50
C GLU A 6 3.20 -3.79 10.17
N LEU A 7 2.11 -4.40 9.70
CA LEU A 7 2.03 -5.13 8.43
C LEU A 7 1.38 -4.29 7.32
N ASP A 8 0.87 -3.11 7.67
CA ASP A 8 0.20 -2.22 6.74
C ASP A 8 1.20 -1.21 6.16
N THR A 9 1.12 -0.99 4.86
CA THR A 9 1.84 0.07 4.17
C THR A 9 0.87 1.20 3.87
N ASN A 10 1.01 2.31 4.58
CA ASN A 10 0.21 3.50 4.34
C ASN A 10 0.76 4.29 3.15
N VAL A 11 -0.09 4.52 2.15
CA VAL A 11 0.16 5.40 1.01
C VAL A 11 -0.66 6.66 1.20
N ASN A 12 -0.01 7.81 1.33
CA ASN A 12 -0.68 9.09 1.48
C ASN A 12 0.00 10.14 0.61
N VAL A 13 -0.74 10.74 -0.32
CA VAL A 13 -0.28 11.82 -1.18
C VAL A 13 -0.88 13.13 -0.69
N ILE A 14 -0.03 14.06 -0.24
CA ILE A 14 -0.47 15.37 0.21
C ILE A 14 -0.53 16.30 -1.00
N VAL A 15 -1.72 16.85 -1.26
CA VAL A 15 -1.98 17.77 -2.37
C VAL A 15 -2.14 19.21 -1.82
N ASP A 16 -1.26 20.10 -2.24
CA ASP A 16 -1.31 21.53 -1.88
C ASP A 16 -1.55 22.37 -3.14
N THR A 17 -2.75 22.92 -3.26
CA THR A 17 -3.16 23.83 -4.35
C THR A 17 -3.36 25.26 -3.89
N SER A 18 -2.94 25.61 -2.67
CA SER A 18 -3.20 26.92 -2.04
C SER A 18 -2.74 28.12 -2.87
N GLN A 19 -1.64 27.99 -3.60
CA GLN A 19 -1.14 29.05 -4.49
C GLN A 19 -2.05 29.27 -5.70
N LEU A 20 -2.64 28.20 -6.26
CA LEU A 20 -3.60 28.30 -7.35
C LEU A 20 -4.92 28.88 -6.85
N ASP A 21 -5.36 28.50 -5.65
CA ASP A 21 -6.55 29.05 -5.02
C ASP A 21 -6.41 30.55 -4.78
N ALA A 22 -5.29 31.00 -4.23
CA ALA A 22 -4.99 32.40 -4.03
C ALA A 22 -4.94 33.21 -5.36
N LEU A 23 -4.44 32.61 -6.43
CA LEU A 23 -4.44 33.23 -7.77
C LEU A 23 -5.87 33.34 -8.34
N ILE A 24 -6.68 32.31 -8.21
CA ILE A 24 -8.07 32.27 -8.65
C ILE A 24 -8.87 33.35 -7.90
N ASP A 25 -8.74 33.42 -6.58
CA ASP A 25 -9.40 34.41 -5.74
C ASP A 25 -9.01 35.83 -6.09
N LEU A 26 -7.71 36.06 -6.35
CA LEU A 26 -7.18 37.41 -6.72
C LEU A 26 -7.72 37.89 -8.08
N LEU A 27 -7.91 36.98 -9.04
CA LEU A 27 -8.25 37.32 -10.42
C LEU A 27 -9.74 37.13 -10.73
N GLY A 28 -10.46 36.35 -9.91
CA GLY A 28 -11.78 35.80 -10.22
C GLY A 28 -12.88 36.83 -10.50
N ASP A 29 -12.84 38.00 -9.86
CA ASP A 29 -13.88 39.02 -9.99
C ASP A 29 -13.69 39.94 -11.21
N ASN A 30 -12.60 39.80 -11.93
CA ASN A 30 -12.32 40.64 -13.09
C ASN A 30 -12.52 39.88 -14.41
N PRO A 31 -13.52 40.29 -15.24
CA PRO A 31 -13.82 39.58 -16.48
C PRO A 31 -12.69 39.56 -17.51
N VAL A 32 -11.72 40.48 -17.41
CA VAL A 32 -10.53 40.52 -18.27
C VAL A 32 -9.60 39.32 -18.00
N PHE A 33 -9.60 38.84 -16.76
CA PHE A 33 -8.74 37.72 -16.36
C PHE A 33 -9.45 36.35 -16.37
N LYS A 34 -10.71 36.27 -16.79
CA LYS A 34 -11.46 35.02 -16.86
C LYS A 34 -10.72 33.88 -17.57
N PRO A 35 -10.06 34.09 -18.74
CA PRO A 35 -9.29 33.00 -19.37
C PRO A 35 -8.13 32.47 -18.50
N ALA A 36 -7.50 33.36 -17.72
CA ALA A 36 -6.41 32.94 -16.81
C ALA A 36 -6.95 32.13 -15.62
N VAL A 37 -8.11 32.53 -15.09
CA VAL A 37 -8.82 31.79 -14.04
C VAL A 37 -9.23 30.40 -14.52
N ASP A 38 -9.83 30.31 -15.69
CA ASP A 38 -10.25 29.03 -16.29
C ASP A 38 -9.05 28.06 -16.49
N ILE A 39 -7.87 28.60 -16.84
CA ILE A 39 -6.64 27.81 -16.94
C ILE A 39 -6.18 27.36 -15.56
N ALA A 40 -6.18 28.24 -14.56
CA ALA A 40 -5.76 27.90 -13.20
C ALA A 40 -6.65 26.82 -12.57
N GLU A 41 -7.97 26.93 -12.76
CA GLU A 41 -8.93 25.92 -12.30
C GLU A 41 -8.69 24.54 -12.96
N LYS A 42 -8.43 24.54 -14.27
CA LYS A 42 -8.09 23.30 -14.99
C LYS A 42 -6.79 22.69 -14.44
N PHE A 43 -5.75 23.51 -14.22
CA PHE A 43 -4.51 23.03 -13.63
C PHE A 43 -4.71 22.42 -12.25
N LYS A 44 -5.48 23.10 -11.38
CA LYS A 44 -5.83 22.60 -10.06
C LYS A 44 -6.51 21.24 -10.15
N LYS A 45 -7.52 21.11 -11.01
CA LYS A 45 -8.24 19.85 -11.25
C LYS A 45 -7.28 18.75 -11.71
N GLY A 46 -6.40 19.03 -12.67
CA GLY A 46 -5.42 18.04 -13.15
C GLY A 46 -4.43 17.60 -12.08
N ILE A 47 -3.97 18.51 -11.22
CA ILE A 47 -3.12 18.15 -10.08
C ILE A 47 -3.87 17.21 -9.12
N GLN A 48 -5.13 17.51 -8.82
CA GLN A 48 -5.94 16.67 -7.94
C GLN A 48 -6.21 15.28 -8.54
N GLU A 49 -6.65 15.22 -9.80
CA GLU A 49 -6.91 13.95 -10.51
C GLU A 49 -5.63 13.12 -10.66
N GLY A 50 -4.53 13.72 -11.11
CA GLY A 50 -3.24 13.04 -11.24
C GLY A 50 -2.66 12.57 -9.91
N SER A 51 -2.86 13.33 -8.83
CA SER A 51 -2.43 12.91 -7.49
C SER A 51 -3.24 11.73 -6.97
N LYS A 52 -4.55 11.70 -7.22
CA LYS A 52 -5.42 10.57 -6.86
C LYS A 52 -5.02 9.32 -7.62
N GLU A 53 -4.86 9.42 -8.92
CA GLU A 53 -4.42 8.30 -9.76
C GLU A 53 -3.02 7.80 -9.36
N GLY A 54 -2.09 8.74 -9.09
CA GLY A 54 -0.76 8.42 -8.60
C GLY A 54 -0.76 7.67 -7.28
N ALA A 55 -1.62 8.06 -6.32
CA ALA A 55 -1.78 7.37 -5.05
C ALA A 55 -2.31 5.94 -5.25
N SER A 56 -3.32 5.76 -6.12
CA SER A 56 -3.85 4.45 -6.48
C SER A 56 -2.78 3.55 -7.10
N LYS A 57 -2.03 4.05 -8.09
CA LYS A 57 -0.94 3.30 -8.73
C LYS A 57 0.19 2.91 -7.77
N ILE A 58 0.50 3.76 -6.80
CA ILE A 58 1.45 3.42 -5.74
C ILE A 58 0.91 2.26 -4.90
N ALA A 59 -0.37 2.29 -4.51
CA ALA A 59 -0.98 1.21 -3.73
C ALA A 59 -0.98 -0.13 -4.50
N ASP A 60 -1.33 -0.12 -5.78
CA ASP A 60 -1.25 -1.30 -6.65
C ASP A 60 0.19 -1.83 -6.76
N ARG A 61 1.15 -0.94 -6.87
CA ARG A 61 2.57 -1.31 -6.95
C ARG A 61 3.07 -1.91 -5.64
N VAL A 62 2.68 -1.34 -4.48
CA VAL A 62 2.98 -1.90 -3.15
C VAL A 62 2.43 -3.30 -3.02
N LYS A 63 1.15 -3.51 -3.37
CA LYS A 63 0.52 -4.83 -3.37
C LYS A 63 1.30 -5.83 -4.20
N SER A 64 1.58 -5.49 -5.46
CA SER A 64 2.34 -6.35 -6.37
C SER A 64 3.73 -6.69 -5.84
N LEU A 65 4.42 -5.74 -5.20
CA LEU A 65 5.72 -5.97 -4.58
C LEU A 65 5.62 -6.90 -3.37
N GLN A 66 4.63 -6.73 -2.50
CA GLN A 66 4.40 -7.63 -1.36
C GLN A 66 4.11 -9.05 -1.84
N GLU A 67 3.25 -9.22 -2.83
CA GLU A 67 2.94 -10.51 -3.45
C GLU A 67 4.19 -11.16 -4.05
N LEU A 68 5.02 -10.39 -4.75
CA LEU A 68 6.28 -10.85 -5.32
C LEU A 68 7.27 -11.31 -4.25
N MET A 69 7.40 -10.56 -3.14
CA MET A 69 8.26 -10.92 -2.02
C MET A 69 7.78 -12.20 -1.32
N ILE A 70 6.48 -12.37 -1.11
CA ILE A 70 5.89 -13.59 -0.55
C ILE A 70 6.18 -14.78 -1.46
N ALA A 71 5.99 -14.64 -2.77
CA ALA A 71 6.28 -15.68 -3.74
C ALA A 71 7.78 -16.04 -3.77
N GLY A 72 8.66 -15.04 -3.77
CA GLY A 72 10.11 -15.21 -3.90
C GLY A 72 10.78 -15.78 -2.65
N ASN A 73 10.27 -15.49 -1.45
CA ASN A 73 10.88 -15.94 -0.20
C ASN A 73 10.42 -17.33 0.29
N GLY A 74 9.61 -18.02 -0.50
CA GLY A 74 9.10 -19.36 -0.18
C GLY A 74 8.06 -19.38 0.96
N SER A 75 7.37 -18.28 1.21
CA SER A 75 6.30 -18.18 2.20
C SER A 75 4.94 -18.67 1.69
N ILE A 76 4.90 -19.23 0.49
CA ILE A 76 3.71 -19.87 -0.07
C ILE A 76 3.59 -21.27 0.53
N PHE A 77 2.74 -21.42 1.54
CA PHE A 77 2.39 -22.73 2.10
C PHE A 77 1.13 -23.28 1.43
N ASN A 78 0.01 -22.56 1.53
CA ASN A 78 -1.27 -22.88 0.87
C ASN A 78 -1.78 -21.72 -0.02
N GLY A 79 -1.01 -20.64 -0.11
CA GLY A 79 -1.34 -19.44 -0.88
C GLY A 79 -2.24 -18.45 -0.16
N ASP A 80 -2.65 -18.70 1.09
CA ASP A 80 -3.58 -17.83 1.80
C ASP A 80 -2.97 -16.46 2.06
N LEU A 81 -1.69 -16.38 2.49
CA LEU A 81 -1.01 -15.11 2.69
C LEU A 81 -0.94 -14.30 1.39
N LEU A 82 -0.61 -14.95 0.27
CA LEU A 82 -0.54 -14.28 -1.03
C LEU A 82 -1.89 -13.70 -1.45
N LYS A 83 -2.97 -14.44 -1.22
CA LYS A 83 -4.33 -14.03 -1.58
C LYS A 83 -4.93 -13.01 -0.63
N SER A 84 -4.34 -12.84 0.56
CA SER A 84 -4.86 -11.97 1.60
C SER A 84 -4.39 -10.52 1.48
N ILE A 85 -3.47 -10.22 0.57
CA ILE A 85 -3.00 -8.85 0.39
C ILE A 85 -4.08 -8.04 -0.33
N GLU A 86 -4.57 -7.03 0.34
CA GLU A 86 -5.66 -6.17 -0.12
C GLU A 86 -5.27 -4.70 -0.05
N ILE A 87 -5.99 -3.87 -0.81
CA ILE A 87 -5.88 -2.42 -0.80
C ILE A 87 -7.17 -1.90 -0.19
N GLY A 88 -7.06 -1.14 0.89
CA GLY A 88 -8.13 -0.37 1.49
C GLY A 88 -8.01 1.11 1.12
N GLU A 89 -9.11 1.74 0.73
CA GLU A 89 -9.18 3.19 0.51
C GLU A 89 -9.56 3.87 1.84
N GLU A 90 -8.75 4.82 2.30
CA GLU A 90 -9.04 5.64 3.50
C GLU A 90 -9.45 7.07 3.15
N GLY A 91 -9.29 7.47 1.90
CA GLY A 91 -9.63 8.78 1.37
C GLY A 91 -9.17 8.95 -0.07
N ASP A 92 -9.44 10.11 -0.67
CA ASP A 92 -9.16 10.36 -2.09
C ASP A 92 -7.69 10.19 -2.48
N TYR A 93 -6.78 10.38 -1.53
CA TYR A 93 -5.33 10.31 -1.74
C TYR A 93 -4.63 9.39 -0.73
N SER A 94 -5.40 8.57 -0.03
CA SER A 94 -4.91 7.73 1.06
C SER A 94 -5.37 6.29 0.90
N TYR A 95 -4.40 5.38 0.88
CA TYR A 95 -4.62 3.95 0.74
C TYR A 95 -3.81 3.18 1.80
N VAL A 96 -4.34 2.05 2.22
CA VAL A 96 -3.64 1.08 3.08
C VAL A 96 -3.49 -0.21 2.32
N VAL A 97 -2.27 -0.73 2.25
CA VAL A 97 -1.98 -2.04 1.64
C VAL A 97 -1.50 -2.99 2.72
N GLY A 98 -2.23 -4.04 2.95
CA GLY A 98 -1.96 -4.99 4.03
C GLY A 98 -2.63 -6.34 3.83
N THR A 99 -2.60 -7.16 4.85
CA THR A 99 -3.21 -8.50 4.85
C THR A 99 -4.50 -8.52 5.66
N ASN A 100 -5.54 -9.18 5.13
CA ASN A 100 -6.80 -9.39 5.83
C ASN A 100 -6.79 -10.63 6.75
N ILE A 101 -5.65 -11.29 6.95
CA ILE A 101 -5.54 -12.43 7.86
C ILE A 101 -5.46 -11.94 9.30
N GLU A 102 -6.47 -12.22 10.11
CA GLU A 102 -6.58 -11.86 11.53
C GLU A 102 -5.65 -12.64 12.49
N HIS A 103 -4.74 -13.47 11.98
CA HIS A 103 -3.89 -14.34 12.78
C HIS A 103 -2.43 -13.89 12.78
N PHE A 104 -1.67 -14.31 13.80
CA PHE A 104 -0.23 -14.05 13.94
C PHE A 104 0.65 -14.55 12.79
N TYR A 105 0.10 -15.33 11.86
CA TYR A 105 0.86 -15.95 10.79
C TYR A 105 1.62 -14.94 9.91
N PRO A 106 1.00 -13.87 9.37
CA PRO A 106 1.71 -12.87 8.57
C PRO A 106 2.86 -12.21 9.35
N LEU A 107 2.65 -11.87 10.61
CA LEU A 107 3.67 -11.29 11.48
C LEU A 107 4.84 -12.26 11.72
N CYS A 108 4.54 -13.55 11.89
CA CYS A 108 5.57 -14.58 11.98
C CYS A 108 6.37 -14.75 10.68
N VAL A 109 5.75 -14.51 9.53
CA VAL A 109 6.46 -14.50 8.25
C VAL A 109 7.37 -13.29 8.16
N GLU A 110 6.85 -12.09 8.43
CA GLU A 110 7.60 -10.83 8.35
C GLU A 110 8.79 -10.79 9.32
N LYS A 111 8.56 -11.12 10.60
CA LYS A 111 9.54 -10.95 11.68
C LYS A 111 10.23 -12.24 12.12
N GLY A 112 9.78 -13.38 11.62
CA GLY A 112 10.14 -14.67 12.17
C GLY A 112 9.47 -14.94 13.51
N ARG A 113 9.77 -16.08 14.11
CA ARG A 113 9.29 -16.43 15.45
C ARG A 113 10.29 -17.27 16.20
N GLY A 114 10.26 -17.17 17.52
CA GLY A 114 11.01 -18.03 18.43
C GLY A 114 10.50 -19.49 18.42
N GLU A 115 11.13 -20.30 19.25
CA GLU A 115 10.63 -21.63 19.55
C GLU A 115 9.26 -21.55 20.23
N VAL A 116 8.30 -22.39 19.81
CA VAL A 116 6.99 -22.49 20.40
C VAL A 116 6.84 -23.82 21.13
N LYS A 117 6.38 -23.75 22.39
CA LYS A 117 6.06 -24.91 23.23
C LYS A 117 4.57 -24.87 23.60
N PRO A 118 3.95 -26.02 23.84
CA PRO A 118 2.59 -26.05 24.36
C PRO A 118 2.55 -25.48 25.77
N ILE A 119 1.47 -24.71 26.08
CA ILE A 119 1.29 -24.09 27.42
C ILE A 119 0.29 -24.91 28.23
N ASN A 120 -0.85 -25.24 27.66
CA ASN A 120 -1.96 -25.90 28.34
C ASN A 120 -2.26 -27.33 27.80
N ALA A 121 -1.33 -27.88 27.03
CA ALA A 121 -1.47 -29.21 26.42
C ALA A 121 -0.13 -29.94 26.45
N PRO A 122 -0.10 -31.30 26.41
CA PRO A 122 1.16 -32.05 26.44
C PRO A 122 1.96 -31.93 25.14
N PHE A 123 1.35 -31.48 24.05
CA PHE A 123 1.98 -31.33 22.73
C PHE A 123 1.28 -30.26 21.89
N LEU A 124 2.01 -29.73 20.90
CA LEU A 124 1.45 -28.97 19.79
C LEU A 124 0.86 -29.95 18.78
N GLN A 125 -0.28 -29.61 18.21
CA GLN A 125 -0.94 -30.44 17.18
C GLN A 125 -1.46 -29.55 16.06
N TRP A 126 -1.21 -29.98 14.81
CA TRP A 126 -1.80 -29.35 13.62
C TRP A 126 -1.98 -30.37 12.51
N GLN A 127 -2.78 -30.02 11.52
CA GLN A 127 -2.99 -30.82 10.33
C GLN A 127 -2.20 -30.24 9.17
N ASN A 128 -1.46 -31.07 8.45
CA ASN A 128 -0.78 -30.69 7.21
C ASN A 128 -1.78 -30.58 6.04
N LEU A 129 -1.32 -30.02 4.92
CA LEU A 129 -2.12 -29.90 3.69
C LEU A 129 -2.60 -31.22 3.13
N ASP A 130 -1.86 -32.30 3.33
CA ASP A 130 -2.23 -33.66 2.94
C ASP A 130 -3.21 -34.35 3.89
N GLY A 131 -3.70 -33.61 4.92
CA GLY A 131 -4.61 -34.13 5.93
C GLY A 131 -3.94 -34.90 7.07
N SER A 132 -2.63 -35.14 7.02
CA SER A 132 -1.90 -35.81 8.08
C SER A 132 -1.78 -34.97 9.34
N TRP A 133 -1.89 -35.62 10.53
CA TRP A 133 -1.73 -34.95 11.82
C TRP A 133 -0.29 -34.98 12.29
N VAL A 134 0.25 -33.82 12.64
CA VAL A 134 1.55 -33.66 13.29
C VAL A 134 1.37 -33.37 14.76
N ARG A 135 2.14 -34.08 15.61
CA ARG A 135 2.23 -33.84 17.05
C ARG A 135 3.69 -33.69 17.45
N THR A 136 3.99 -32.63 18.22
CA THR A 136 5.36 -32.37 18.69
C THR A 136 5.35 -31.64 20.03
N HIS A 137 6.41 -31.78 20.80
CA HIS A 137 6.60 -31.05 22.06
C HIS A 137 7.11 -29.62 21.85
N TYR A 138 7.59 -29.30 20.66
CA TYR A 138 8.01 -27.94 20.31
C TYR A 138 7.99 -27.73 18.80
N SER A 139 7.85 -26.47 18.38
CA SER A 139 8.09 -26.07 17.01
C SER A 139 9.35 -25.20 16.94
N ARG A 140 10.23 -25.52 16.00
CA ARG A 140 11.50 -24.82 15.82
C ARG A 140 11.29 -23.33 15.52
N PRO A 141 12.27 -22.46 15.87
CA PRO A 141 12.25 -21.08 15.43
C PRO A 141 12.14 -20.97 13.90
N ALA A 142 11.38 -19.99 13.44
CA ALA A 142 11.30 -19.64 12.02
C ALA A 142 12.08 -18.35 11.76
N LYS A 143 12.93 -18.35 10.73
CA LYS A 143 13.65 -17.15 10.31
C LYS A 143 12.66 -16.14 9.68
N PRO A 144 12.93 -14.82 9.82
CA PRO A 144 12.18 -13.80 9.10
C PRO A 144 12.23 -14.04 7.58
N ARG A 145 11.09 -13.78 6.94
CA ARG A 145 10.91 -13.76 5.48
C ARG A 145 10.12 -12.51 5.14
N PRO A 146 10.75 -11.32 5.26
CA PRO A 146 10.03 -10.06 5.16
C PRO A 146 9.46 -9.84 3.76
N PHE A 147 8.25 -9.28 3.70
CA PHE A 147 7.57 -8.90 2.48
C PHE A 147 7.07 -7.45 2.51
N VAL A 148 6.71 -6.92 3.68
CA VAL A 148 6.26 -5.53 3.84
C VAL A 148 7.43 -4.56 3.73
N LYS A 149 8.47 -4.76 4.55
CA LYS A 149 9.61 -3.83 4.59
C LYS A 149 10.34 -3.71 3.25
N PRO A 150 10.70 -4.81 2.53
CA PRO A 150 11.36 -4.69 1.24
C PRO A 150 10.47 -4.02 0.18
N ALA A 151 9.16 -4.30 0.17
CA ALA A 151 8.21 -3.64 -0.72
C ALA A 151 8.18 -2.13 -0.48
N TYR A 152 8.09 -1.70 0.78
CA TYR A 152 8.13 -0.30 1.18
C TYR A 152 9.42 0.40 0.73
N GLU A 153 10.58 -0.19 0.99
CA GLU A 153 11.86 0.42 0.60
C GLU A 153 12.00 0.56 -0.92
N THR A 154 11.44 -0.38 -1.68
CA THR A 154 11.42 -0.31 -3.14
C THR A 154 10.53 0.83 -3.62
N ILE A 155 9.27 0.87 -3.17
CA ILE A 155 8.31 1.88 -3.64
C ILE A 155 8.70 3.29 -3.23
N LYS A 156 9.33 3.47 -2.07
CA LYS A 156 9.78 4.76 -1.58
C LYS A 156 10.66 5.51 -2.60
N SER A 157 11.45 4.79 -3.37
CA SER A 157 12.29 5.39 -4.42
C SER A 157 11.54 5.71 -5.70
N GLU A 158 10.41 5.03 -5.98
CA GLU A 158 9.63 5.14 -7.21
C GLU A 158 8.45 6.12 -7.07
N ALA A 159 7.89 6.27 -5.86
CA ALA A 159 6.62 6.95 -5.61
C ALA A 159 6.51 8.37 -6.18
N ILE A 160 7.55 9.19 -5.98
CA ILE A 160 7.56 10.57 -6.49
C ILE A 160 7.50 10.60 -8.03
N GLY A 161 8.17 9.64 -8.69
CA GLY A 161 8.14 9.50 -10.15
C GLY A 161 6.73 9.17 -10.65
N ILE A 162 6.07 8.22 -10.00
CA ILE A 162 4.70 7.80 -10.34
C ILE A 162 3.73 8.99 -10.23
N VAL A 163 3.72 9.70 -9.10
CA VAL A 163 2.81 10.85 -8.92
C VAL A 163 3.08 11.96 -9.94
N LYS A 164 4.36 12.26 -10.23
CA LYS A 164 4.71 13.28 -11.22
C LYS A 164 4.24 12.93 -12.61
N GLU A 165 4.35 11.68 -13.02
CA GLU A 165 3.89 11.19 -14.32
C GLU A 165 2.39 11.34 -14.45
N GLU A 166 1.60 10.92 -13.45
CA GLU A 166 0.15 11.04 -13.47
C GLU A 166 -0.33 12.49 -13.46
N ILE A 167 0.32 13.38 -12.69
CA ILE A 167 -0.01 14.81 -12.72
C ILE A 167 0.31 15.40 -14.11
N TYR A 168 1.44 15.03 -14.69
CA TYR A 168 1.82 15.48 -16.02
C TYR A 168 0.79 15.05 -17.07
N ASP A 169 0.39 13.77 -17.07
CA ASP A 169 -0.59 13.23 -18.01
C ASP A 169 -1.97 13.88 -17.82
N ALA A 170 -2.41 14.04 -16.59
CA ALA A 170 -3.68 14.72 -16.27
C ALA A 170 -3.67 16.20 -16.65
N THR A 171 -2.52 16.88 -16.66
CA THR A 171 -2.42 18.31 -17.00
C THR A 171 -2.19 18.59 -18.48
N ILE A 172 -1.53 17.70 -19.22
CA ILE A 172 -1.24 17.87 -20.68
C ILE A 172 -2.34 17.29 -21.56
N GLY A 173 -3.07 16.28 -21.11
CA GLY A 173 -4.19 15.68 -21.87
C GLY A 173 -5.22 16.68 -22.35
N TRP A 174 -5.26 17.89 -21.78
CA TRP A 174 -6.18 18.98 -22.20
C TRP A 174 -5.80 19.67 -23.51
N ASN A 175 -4.54 19.57 -23.94
CA ASN A 175 -4.11 20.20 -25.20
C ASN A 175 -4.51 19.39 -26.43
N ASN A 176 -5.04 18.17 -26.24
CA ASN A 176 -5.38 17.23 -27.32
C ASN A 176 -6.89 16.94 -27.44
N SER A 177 -7.72 17.63 -26.68
CA SER A 177 -9.19 17.56 -26.73
C SER A 177 -9.79 18.94 -27.03
#